data_d7eb5ffa7f8970cdffe0e83e1493fde8
#
_entry.id   d7eb5ffa7f8970cdffe0e83e1493fde8
#
_cell.length_a   1.000
_cell.length_b   1.000
_cell.length_c   1.000
_cell.angle_alpha   90.00
_cell.angle_beta   90.00
_cell.angle_gamma   90.00
#
_symmetry.space_group_name_H-M   'P 1'
#
loop_
_entity.id
_entity.type
_entity.pdbx_description
1 polymer ?
#
loop_
_entity_poly.entity_id
_entity_poly.type
_entity_poly.pdbx_seq_one_letter_code
_entity_poly.pdbx_strand_id
1 'polypeptide(L)'
;MTKAPKFREFISEEKEESYRFVVIWHDDPLDPDDPEKTATAMIDEGKKIGCKGFKVDIDGAYSSLNEKDGKRYIYGVDGKKFMVDEDTLVYVRAPVTRRKSWSNLLTQLERENICCVNSRFCMESTSDKYRTSLILAENELNQPQNVLIHHQSKALDAFDRIETDFPVILKTLTGSLGVGVVKIETEESLNATTQLMHKLDEDMGVLIQEYIPAKYDVRVHVIAGEVHGAIKRPIVARDFRSNVSLGSVPVKHTLSKLEEEQCIQAAKAVDGLWVGVDFIPAKNREKDNPYFIEINSTPGTKGYTKATKRNLIGDVMATFLNRDNWLRQKPFDSIFAEKEI
;
A
#
# COMPACT_ATOMS: atom_id res chain seq x y z
N MET A 1 19.97 -18.59 -1.42
CA MET A 1 19.87 -17.24 -2.02
C MET A 1 19.57 -17.41 -3.50
N THR A 2 18.31 -17.59 -3.85
CA THR A 2 17.85 -17.55 -5.24
C THR A 2 17.68 -16.09 -5.62
N LYS A 3 18.53 -15.59 -6.50
CA LYS A 3 18.38 -14.24 -7.06
C LYS A 3 17.09 -14.21 -7.85
N ALA A 4 16.21 -13.22 -7.57
CA ALA A 4 15.11 -12.90 -8.47
C ALA A 4 15.68 -12.74 -9.89
N PRO A 5 15.12 -13.39 -10.90
CA PRO A 5 15.65 -13.34 -12.26
C PRO A 5 15.64 -11.91 -12.77
N LYS A 6 16.67 -11.51 -13.49
CA LYS A 6 16.73 -10.21 -14.13
C LYS A 6 15.79 -10.22 -15.33
N PHE A 7 15.07 -9.13 -15.57
CA PHE A 7 14.15 -8.92 -16.70
C PHE A 7 14.63 -9.47 -18.05
N ARG A 8 15.94 -9.52 -18.32
CA ARG A 8 16.54 -10.08 -19.55
C ARG A 8 16.65 -11.60 -19.57
N GLU A 9 16.57 -12.28 -18.44
CA GLU A 9 16.68 -13.76 -18.38
C GLU A 9 15.34 -14.43 -18.68
N PHE A 10 14.21 -13.72 -18.49
CA PHE A 10 12.86 -14.24 -18.79
C PHE A 10 12.50 -14.33 -20.28
N ILE A 11 13.26 -13.69 -21.18
CA ILE A 11 12.88 -13.62 -22.61
C ILE A 11 13.34 -14.85 -23.42
N SER A 12 14.10 -15.79 -22.84
CA SER A 12 14.79 -16.83 -23.63
C SER A 12 14.28 -18.27 -23.53
N GLU A 13 13.36 -18.60 -22.62
CA GLU A 13 12.86 -19.99 -22.52
C GLU A 13 11.34 -20.03 -22.30
N GLU A 14 10.64 -20.66 -23.27
CA GLU A 14 9.20 -20.93 -23.37
C GLU A 14 8.32 -19.68 -23.40
N LYS A 15 7.41 -19.59 -24.40
CA LYS A 15 6.36 -18.59 -24.46
C LYS A 15 5.48 -18.75 -23.23
N GLU A 16 5.82 -18.09 -22.13
CA GLU A 16 4.88 -17.84 -21.02
C GLU A 16 3.66 -17.16 -21.63
N GLU A 17 2.47 -17.69 -21.32
CA GLU A 17 1.22 -17.17 -21.84
C GLU A 17 1.06 -15.71 -21.41
N SER A 18 1.01 -14.81 -22.37
CA SER A 18 0.75 -13.40 -22.12
C SER A 18 -0.65 -13.24 -21.52
N TYR A 19 -0.78 -12.42 -20.46
CA TYR A 19 -2.06 -12.12 -19.84
C TYR A 19 -2.64 -10.80 -20.35
N ARG A 20 -3.94 -10.60 -20.11
CA ARG A 20 -4.62 -9.31 -20.28
C ARG A 20 -4.62 -8.57 -18.96
N PHE A 21 -4.54 -7.24 -19.01
CA PHE A 21 -4.59 -6.47 -17.78
C PHE A 21 -5.28 -5.12 -17.95
N VAL A 22 -5.84 -4.64 -16.86
CA VAL A 22 -6.40 -3.30 -16.72
C VAL A 22 -5.64 -2.57 -15.63
N VAL A 23 -5.27 -1.32 -15.87
CA VAL A 23 -4.75 -0.43 -14.84
C VAL A 23 -5.83 0.59 -14.49
N ILE A 24 -6.39 0.47 -13.30
CA ILE A 24 -7.32 1.45 -12.73
C ILE A 24 -6.49 2.53 -12.05
N TRP A 25 -6.60 3.75 -12.52
CA TRP A 25 -5.87 4.89 -11.99
C TRP A 25 -6.83 6.05 -11.66
N HIS A 26 -6.33 7.08 -10.99
CA HIS A 26 -7.05 8.32 -10.70
C HIS A 26 -6.04 9.46 -10.70
N ASP A 27 -6.42 10.59 -11.29
CA ASP A 27 -5.59 11.79 -11.25
C ASP A 27 -5.56 12.35 -9.81
N ASP A 28 -4.39 12.30 -9.20
CA ASP A 28 -4.12 12.91 -7.90
C ASP A 28 -2.94 13.89 -8.07
N PRO A 29 -3.22 15.20 -8.17
CA PRO A 29 -2.19 16.21 -8.38
C PRO A 29 -1.18 16.29 -7.23
N LEU A 30 -1.48 15.70 -6.07
CA LEU A 30 -0.59 15.63 -4.94
C LEU A 30 0.31 14.39 -4.97
N ASP A 31 0.03 13.41 -5.84
CA ASP A 31 0.87 12.21 -5.95
C ASP A 31 2.15 12.52 -6.75
N PRO A 32 3.34 12.45 -6.11
CA PRO A 32 4.62 12.73 -6.77
C PRO A 32 4.96 11.74 -7.88
N ASP A 33 4.31 10.58 -7.91
CA ASP A 33 4.52 9.54 -8.93
C ASP A 33 3.72 9.79 -10.20
N ASP A 34 2.80 10.78 -10.23
CA ASP A 34 1.94 11.06 -11.37
C ASP A 34 1.20 9.78 -11.82
N PRO A 35 0.00 9.54 -11.29
CA PRO A 35 -0.70 8.26 -11.47
C PRO A 35 -0.94 7.89 -12.93
N GLU A 36 -1.22 8.87 -13.79
CA GLU A 36 -1.41 8.63 -15.22
C GLU A 36 -0.13 8.17 -15.91
N LYS A 37 1.01 8.80 -15.59
CA LYS A 37 2.31 8.37 -16.12
C LYS A 37 2.67 6.98 -15.63
N THR A 38 2.37 6.67 -14.37
CA THR A 38 2.58 5.32 -13.83
C THR A 38 1.72 4.28 -14.57
N ALA A 39 0.43 4.57 -14.79
CA ALA A 39 -0.46 3.70 -15.56
C ALA A 39 0.03 3.54 -17.02
N THR A 40 0.46 4.62 -17.65
CA THR A 40 1.02 4.57 -19.01
C THR A 40 2.30 3.73 -19.08
N ALA A 41 3.21 3.88 -18.11
CA ALA A 41 4.42 3.07 -18.03
C ALA A 41 4.09 1.57 -17.86
N MET A 42 3.05 1.22 -17.08
CA MET A 42 2.59 -0.16 -16.96
C MET A 42 2.09 -0.71 -18.29
N ILE A 43 1.32 0.07 -19.07
CA ILE A 43 0.89 -0.33 -20.39
C ILE A 43 2.09 -0.57 -21.32
N ASP A 44 3.09 0.30 -21.28
CA ASP A 44 4.27 0.20 -22.15
C ASP A 44 5.17 -0.99 -21.76
N GLU A 45 5.37 -1.24 -20.47
CA GLU A 45 6.11 -2.42 -19.99
C GLU A 45 5.35 -3.72 -20.33
N GLY A 46 4.03 -3.74 -20.14
CA GLY A 46 3.20 -4.88 -20.51
C GLY A 46 3.30 -5.25 -21.98
N LYS A 47 3.30 -4.26 -22.89
CA LYS A 47 3.49 -4.48 -24.33
C LYS A 47 4.84 -5.14 -24.63
N LYS A 48 5.91 -4.77 -23.93
CA LYS A 48 7.26 -5.35 -24.16
C LYS A 48 7.33 -6.85 -23.85
N ILE A 49 6.48 -7.33 -22.94
CA ILE A 49 6.38 -8.73 -22.53
C ILE A 49 5.19 -9.45 -23.21
N GLY A 50 4.59 -8.84 -24.23
CA GLY A 50 3.50 -9.45 -25.02
C GLY A 50 2.11 -9.34 -24.39
N CYS A 51 1.94 -8.66 -23.25
CA CYS A 51 0.66 -8.50 -22.60
C CYS A 51 -0.19 -7.39 -23.23
N LYS A 52 -1.52 -7.57 -23.21
CA LYS A 52 -2.48 -6.59 -23.72
C LYS A 52 -3.08 -5.82 -22.57
N GLY A 53 -2.72 -4.54 -22.46
CA GLY A 53 -3.16 -3.65 -21.38
C GLY A 53 -4.15 -2.57 -21.82
N PHE A 54 -4.97 -2.15 -20.84
CA PHE A 54 -5.91 -1.04 -20.94
C PHE A 54 -5.85 -0.20 -19.66
N LYS A 55 -5.81 1.13 -19.77
CA LYS A 55 -5.86 2.01 -18.60
C LYS A 55 -7.21 2.70 -18.48
N VAL A 56 -7.73 2.81 -17.28
CA VAL A 56 -9.03 3.39 -16.95
C VAL A 56 -8.90 4.38 -15.83
N ASP A 57 -9.34 5.62 -16.05
CA ASP A 57 -9.56 6.57 -14.95
C ASP A 57 -10.82 6.16 -14.19
N ILE A 58 -10.69 5.95 -12.88
CA ILE A 58 -11.78 5.45 -12.04
C ILE A 58 -12.96 6.42 -11.94
N ASP A 59 -12.76 7.71 -12.09
CA ASP A 59 -13.86 8.71 -12.08
C ASP A 59 -14.82 8.51 -13.26
N GLY A 60 -14.34 8.03 -14.39
CA GLY A 60 -15.16 7.74 -15.55
C GLY A 60 -15.40 6.25 -15.79
N ALA A 61 -14.90 5.39 -14.92
CA ALA A 61 -15.08 3.96 -15.05
C ALA A 61 -16.47 3.52 -14.58
N TYR A 62 -17.02 2.55 -15.29
CA TYR A 62 -18.20 1.82 -14.83
C TYR A 62 -18.15 0.38 -15.30
N SER A 63 -18.94 -0.47 -14.66
CA SER A 63 -19.12 -1.87 -15.03
C SER A 63 -20.60 -2.21 -15.05
N SER A 64 -20.95 -3.25 -15.79
CA SER A 64 -22.32 -3.74 -15.90
C SER A 64 -22.42 -5.18 -15.41
N LEU A 65 -23.48 -5.49 -14.69
CA LEU A 65 -23.77 -6.85 -14.20
C LEU A 65 -24.53 -7.70 -15.24
N ASN A 66 -25.19 -7.05 -16.19
CA ASN A 66 -26.17 -7.68 -17.08
C ASN A 66 -25.85 -7.42 -18.57
N GLU A 67 -24.65 -7.78 -18.98
CA GLU A 67 -24.29 -7.71 -20.41
C GLU A 67 -25.07 -8.76 -21.21
N LYS A 68 -25.60 -8.36 -22.36
CA LYS A 68 -26.40 -9.23 -23.24
C LYS A 68 -25.63 -10.42 -23.79
N ASP A 69 -24.32 -10.30 -23.92
CA ASP A 69 -23.43 -11.34 -24.41
C ASP A 69 -22.88 -12.26 -23.30
N GLY A 70 -23.31 -12.04 -22.05
CA GLY A 70 -22.88 -12.82 -20.89
C GLY A 70 -21.44 -12.56 -20.45
N LYS A 71 -20.74 -11.58 -21.06
CA LYS A 71 -19.37 -11.23 -20.72
C LYS A 71 -19.33 -10.11 -19.69
N ARG A 72 -18.14 -9.85 -19.16
CA ARG A 72 -17.88 -8.77 -18.20
C ARG A 72 -17.00 -7.73 -18.82
N TYR A 73 -17.30 -6.45 -18.57
CA TYR A 73 -16.55 -5.34 -19.11
C TYR A 73 -16.32 -4.26 -18.07
N ILE A 74 -15.14 -3.65 -18.13
CA ILE A 74 -14.89 -2.33 -17.54
C ILE A 74 -14.97 -1.31 -18.66
N TYR A 75 -15.73 -0.25 -18.46
CA TYR A 75 -15.90 0.84 -19.41
C TYR A 75 -15.10 2.06 -18.96
N GLY A 76 -14.43 2.70 -19.89
CA GLY A 76 -13.73 3.96 -19.67
C GLY A 76 -14.57 5.19 -20.07
N VAL A 77 -14.05 6.37 -19.77
CA VAL A 77 -14.70 7.70 -20.01
C VAL A 77 -15.04 7.92 -21.49
N ASP A 78 -14.25 7.35 -22.38
CA ASP A 78 -14.40 7.49 -23.83
C ASP A 78 -15.35 6.44 -24.43
N GLY A 79 -16.09 5.71 -23.60
CA GLY A 79 -16.99 4.64 -24.00
C GLY A 79 -16.30 3.38 -24.49
N LYS A 80 -14.97 3.34 -24.49
CA LYS A 80 -14.25 2.11 -24.78
C LYS A 80 -14.50 1.09 -23.67
N LYS A 81 -14.65 -0.17 -24.07
CA LYS A 81 -14.84 -1.28 -23.17
C LYS A 81 -13.70 -2.28 -23.25
N PHE A 82 -13.33 -2.81 -22.12
CA PHE A 82 -12.33 -3.85 -21.97
C PHE A 82 -12.95 -5.06 -21.30
N MET A 83 -12.92 -6.19 -21.98
CA MET A 83 -13.45 -7.44 -21.45
C MET A 83 -12.51 -7.93 -20.33
N VAL A 84 -13.11 -8.27 -19.20
CA VAL A 84 -12.42 -8.84 -18.03
C VAL A 84 -12.99 -10.24 -17.74
N ASP A 85 -12.11 -11.13 -17.36
CA ASP A 85 -12.39 -12.51 -16.99
C ASP A 85 -11.26 -13.07 -16.10
N GLU A 86 -11.26 -14.35 -15.83
CA GLU A 86 -10.23 -15.05 -15.03
C GLU A 86 -8.82 -14.95 -15.57
N ASP A 87 -8.67 -14.62 -16.88
CA ASP A 87 -7.38 -14.38 -17.55
C ASP A 87 -6.96 -12.91 -17.52
N THR A 88 -7.66 -12.08 -16.76
CA THR A 88 -7.40 -10.64 -16.67
C THR A 88 -6.88 -10.26 -15.28
N LEU A 89 -5.74 -9.59 -15.24
CA LEU A 89 -5.20 -9.01 -14.01
C LEU A 89 -5.57 -7.53 -13.91
N VAL A 90 -6.13 -7.10 -12.79
CA VAL A 90 -6.50 -5.71 -12.57
C VAL A 90 -5.52 -5.05 -11.59
N TYR A 91 -4.68 -4.15 -12.10
CA TYR A 91 -3.81 -3.34 -11.25
C TYR A 91 -4.57 -2.12 -10.73
N VAL A 92 -4.73 -2.04 -9.43
CA VAL A 92 -5.43 -0.95 -8.75
C VAL A 92 -4.42 0.10 -8.29
N ARG A 93 -4.34 1.20 -9.03
CA ARG A 93 -3.45 2.35 -8.76
C ARG A 93 -4.23 3.61 -8.38
N ALA A 94 -5.49 3.47 -8.03
CA ALA A 94 -6.39 4.53 -7.58
C ALA A 94 -6.66 4.41 -6.07
N PRO A 95 -6.94 5.52 -5.36
CA PRO A 95 -7.30 5.50 -3.94
C PRO A 95 -8.77 5.08 -3.75
N VAL A 96 -9.08 3.85 -4.09
CA VAL A 96 -10.46 3.32 -4.19
C VAL A 96 -11.26 3.40 -2.89
N THR A 97 -10.58 3.52 -1.75
CA THR A 97 -11.22 3.66 -0.44
C THR A 97 -11.78 5.06 -0.18
N ARG A 98 -11.41 6.07 -0.98
CA ARG A 98 -11.95 7.44 -0.87
C ARG A 98 -13.44 7.53 -1.18
N ARG A 99 -13.98 6.63 -2.01
CA ARG A 99 -15.40 6.60 -2.38
C ARG A 99 -15.95 5.18 -2.35
N LYS A 100 -17.08 5.01 -1.68
CA LYS A 100 -17.76 3.70 -1.59
C LYS A 100 -18.09 3.10 -2.97
N SER A 101 -18.44 3.92 -3.96
CA SER A 101 -18.70 3.48 -5.33
C SER A 101 -17.46 2.86 -5.98
N TRP A 102 -16.27 3.38 -5.71
CA TRP A 102 -15.02 2.84 -6.24
C TRP A 102 -14.67 1.49 -5.61
N SER A 103 -14.83 1.35 -4.29
CA SER A 103 -14.58 0.06 -3.64
C SER A 103 -15.60 -1.00 -4.07
N ASN A 104 -16.82 -0.61 -4.45
CA ASN A 104 -17.83 -1.54 -5.00
C ASN A 104 -17.40 -2.11 -6.36
N LEU A 105 -16.68 -1.36 -7.20
CA LEU A 105 -16.11 -1.91 -8.44
C LEU A 105 -15.16 -3.08 -8.12
N LEU A 106 -14.27 -2.92 -7.14
CA LEU A 106 -13.38 -4.00 -6.72
C LEU A 106 -14.17 -5.19 -6.18
N THR A 107 -15.20 -4.93 -5.36
CA THR A 107 -16.08 -5.99 -4.85
C THR A 107 -16.71 -6.81 -5.98
N GLN A 108 -17.17 -6.15 -7.04
CA GLN A 108 -17.73 -6.83 -8.21
C GLN A 108 -16.67 -7.70 -8.90
N LEU A 109 -15.50 -7.13 -9.21
CA LEU A 109 -14.42 -7.86 -9.89
C LEU A 109 -14.02 -9.11 -9.10
N GLU A 110 -13.85 -8.97 -7.79
CA GLU A 110 -13.47 -10.07 -6.92
C GLU A 110 -14.51 -11.17 -6.80
N ARG A 111 -15.82 -10.81 -6.77
CA ARG A 111 -16.91 -11.79 -6.80
C ARG A 111 -16.99 -12.55 -8.13
N GLU A 112 -16.46 -11.99 -9.19
CA GLU A 112 -16.33 -12.60 -10.51
C GLU A 112 -14.99 -13.34 -10.68
N ASN A 113 -14.25 -13.59 -9.58
CA ASN A 113 -12.94 -14.25 -9.53
C ASN A 113 -11.85 -13.55 -10.36
N ILE A 114 -11.97 -12.24 -10.57
CA ILE A 114 -10.95 -11.45 -11.27
C ILE A 114 -9.88 -11.04 -10.25
N CYS A 115 -8.64 -11.36 -10.54
CA CYS A 115 -7.52 -11.02 -9.67
C CYS A 115 -7.23 -9.52 -9.69
N CYS A 116 -7.24 -8.89 -8.52
CA CYS A 116 -6.90 -7.48 -8.33
C CYS A 116 -5.58 -7.33 -7.56
N VAL A 117 -4.67 -6.54 -8.08
CA VAL A 117 -3.42 -6.12 -7.44
C VAL A 117 -3.56 -4.65 -7.03
N ASN A 118 -3.99 -4.33 -5.80
CA ASN A 118 -4.29 -5.24 -4.70
C ASN A 118 -5.81 -5.44 -4.52
N SER A 119 -6.14 -6.41 -3.66
CA SER A 119 -7.51 -6.72 -3.29
C SER A 119 -8.19 -5.58 -2.55
N ARG A 120 -9.55 -5.59 -2.52
CA ARG A 120 -10.33 -4.66 -1.71
C ARG A 120 -9.91 -4.74 -0.24
N PHE A 121 -9.75 -5.95 0.31
CA PHE A 121 -9.30 -6.12 1.69
C PHE A 121 -7.95 -5.44 1.94
N CYS A 122 -6.97 -5.67 1.08
CA CYS A 122 -5.66 -5.00 1.17
C CYS A 122 -5.80 -3.48 1.12
N MET A 123 -6.56 -2.96 0.15
CA MET A 123 -6.77 -1.52 -0.03
C MET A 123 -7.44 -0.88 1.18
N GLU A 124 -8.51 -1.47 1.71
CA GLU A 124 -9.25 -0.97 2.87
C GLU A 124 -8.41 -1.06 4.16
N SER A 125 -7.71 -2.17 4.37
CA SER A 125 -6.87 -2.38 5.55
C SER A 125 -5.70 -1.42 5.62
N THR A 126 -5.06 -1.13 4.48
CA THR A 126 -3.88 -0.29 4.42
C THR A 126 -4.18 1.19 4.27
N SER A 127 -5.42 1.58 3.94
CA SER A 127 -5.85 2.98 3.88
C SER A 127 -6.16 3.58 5.25
N ASP A 128 -6.37 2.74 6.26
CA ASP A 128 -6.66 3.12 7.63
C ASP A 128 -5.51 2.67 8.54
N LYS A 129 -4.84 3.64 9.17
CA LYS A 129 -3.65 3.39 9.99
C LYS A 129 -3.93 2.53 11.21
N TYR A 130 -5.13 2.67 11.80
CA TYR A 130 -5.50 1.86 12.95
C TYR A 130 -5.83 0.42 12.56
N ARG A 131 -6.54 0.21 11.43
CA ARG A 131 -6.76 -1.14 10.88
C ARG A 131 -5.44 -1.83 10.53
N THR A 132 -4.50 -1.09 9.93
CA THR A 132 -3.14 -1.61 9.68
C THR A 132 -2.48 -2.03 11.01
N SER A 133 -2.55 -1.19 12.05
CA SER A 133 -1.99 -1.50 13.37
C SER A 133 -2.64 -2.74 14.01
N LEU A 134 -3.96 -2.92 13.91
CA LEU A 134 -4.64 -4.11 14.40
C LEU A 134 -4.14 -5.37 13.70
N ILE A 135 -4.04 -5.35 12.36
CA ILE A 135 -3.56 -6.49 11.59
C ILE A 135 -2.09 -6.82 11.93
N LEU A 136 -1.24 -5.81 12.10
CA LEU A 136 0.15 -6.01 12.50
C LEU A 136 0.22 -6.66 13.90
N ALA A 137 -0.59 -6.20 14.85
CA ALA A 137 -0.66 -6.77 16.22
C ALA A 137 -1.17 -8.22 16.21
N GLU A 138 -2.22 -8.53 15.45
CA GLU A 138 -2.75 -9.89 15.30
C GLU A 138 -1.74 -10.87 14.69
N ASN A 139 -0.75 -10.37 13.96
CA ASN A 139 0.32 -11.16 13.36
C ASN A 139 1.64 -11.04 14.13
N GLU A 140 1.62 -10.55 15.36
CA GLU A 140 2.80 -10.45 16.26
C GLU A 140 3.95 -9.62 15.65
N LEU A 141 3.64 -8.70 14.74
CA LEU A 141 4.60 -7.80 14.15
C LEU A 141 4.81 -6.56 15.04
N ASN A 142 6.07 -6.29 15.37
CA ASN A 142 6.41 -5.20 16.27
C ASN A 142 6.11 -3.84 15.64
N GLN A 143 5.49 -2.95 16.42
CA GLN A 143 5.13 -1.59 15.99
C GLN A 143 5.24 -0.64 17.19
N PRO A 144 5.34 0.69 16.95
CA PRO A 144 5.24 1.65 18.04
C PRO A 144 3.91 1.50 18.78
N GLN A 145 3.92 1.63 20.10
CA GLN A 145 2.68 1.62 20.87
C GLN A 145 1.73 2.70 20.36
N ASN A 146 0.44 2.39 20.30
CA ASN A 146 -0.54 3.34 19.78
C ASN A 146 -1.91 3.16 20.45
N VAL A 147 -2.70 4.22 20.45
CA VAL A 147 -4.07 4.25 20.95
C VAL A 147 -4.94 5.11 20.05
N LEU A 148 -6.14 4.63 19.77
CA LEU A 148 -7.16 5.35 19.00
C LEU A 148 -8.07 6.14 19.94
N ILE A 149 -8.28 7.43 19.65
CA ILE A 149 -9.29 8.25 20.31
C ILE A 149 -10.37 8.67 19.32
N HIS A 150 -11.61 8.67 19.79
CA HIS A 150 -12.78 9.11 19.03
C HIS A 150 -13.27 10.50 19.43
N HIS A 151 -12.79 11.01 20.56
CA HIS A 151 -13.15 12.33 21.06
C HIS A 151 -11.98 12.99 21.77
N GLN A 152 -11.77 14.27 21.50
CA GLN A 152 -10.67 15.07 22.03
C GLN A 152 -10.53 15.04 23.56
N SER A 153 -11.66 14.97 24.30
CA SER A 153 -11.62 14.96 25.78
C SER A 153 -10.93 13.73 26.36
N LYS A 154 -10.62 12.72 25.53
CA LYS A 154 -9.95 11.48 25.93
C LYS A 154 -8.47 11.44 25.56
N ALA A 155 -7.93 12.53 25.01
CA ALA A 155 -6.56 12.54 24.51
C ALA A 155 -5.51 12.24 25.62
N LEU A 156 -5.63 12.87 26.79
CA LEU A 156 -4.71 12.62 27.92
C LEU A 156 -4.96 11.26 28.56
N ASP A 157 -6.23 10.91 28.85
CA ASP A 157 -6.58 9.59 29.38
C ASP A 157 -6.03 8.44 28.49
N ALA A 158 -6.04 8.65 27.19
CA ALA A 158 -5.54 7.69 26.21
C ALA A 158 -4.00 7.68 26.15
N PHE A 159 -3.37 8.87 26.21
CA PHE A 159 -1.92 8.98 26.28
C PHE A 159 -1.36 8.23 27.48
N ASP A 160 -1.99 8.30 28.66
CA ASP A 160 -1.60 7.60 29.87
C ASP A 160 -1.64 6.05 29.73
N ARG A 161 -2.28 5.53 28.66
CA ARG A 161 -2.31 4.08 28.34
C ARG A 161 -1.14 3.61 27.50
N ILE A 162 -0.40 4.54 26.93
CA ILE A 162 0.81 4.26 26.16
C ILE A 162 1.99 4.44 27.13
N GLU A 163 2.78 3.40 27.34
CA GLU A 163 3.96 3.44 28.22
C GLU A 163 5.11 4.19 27.54
N THR A 164 4.92 5.50 27.28
CA THR A 164 5.91 6.36 26.62
C THR A 164 5.85 7.78 27.15
N ASP A 165 6.94 8.51 27.00
CA ASP A 165 7.02 9.93 27.28
C ASP A 165 6.82 10.76 25.99
N PHE A 166 6.62 12.07 26.14
CA PHE A 166 6.71 12.98 25.01
C PHE A 166 8.14 13.02 24.43
N PRO A 167 8.31 13.21 23.11
CA PRO A 167 7.25 13.47 22.14
C PRO A 167 6.49 12.22 21.70
N VAL A 168 5.25 12.42 21.24
CA VAL A 168 4.44 11.41 20.56
C VAL A 168 4.07 11.85 19.14
N ILE A 169 3.57 10.93 18.34
CA ILE A 169 3.07 11.21 17.01
C ILE A 169 1.54 11.15 17.00
N LEU A 170 0.91 12.22 16.56
CA LEU A 170 -0.51 12.28 16.33
C LEU A 170 -0.80 12.09 14.85
N LYS A 171 -1.73 11.20 14.50
CA LYS A 171 -2.06 10.86 13.11
C LYS A 171 -3.56 10.84 12.87
N THR A 172 -4.00 11.35 11.71
CA THR A 172 -5.33 11.01 11.17
C THR A 172 -5.34 9.54 10.72
N LEU A 173 -6.47 8.88 10.80
CA LEU A 173 -6.61 7.47 10.38
C LEU A 173 -6.33 7.30 8.89
N THR A 174 -6.86 8.21 8.08
CA THR A 174 -6.65 8.24 6.63
C THR A 174 -5.69 9.37 6.24
N GLY A 175 -5.15 9.30 5.05
CA GLY A 175 -4.23 10.30 4.50
C GLY A 175 -2.94 9.67 3.98
N SER A 176 -2.27 10.39 3.10
CA SER A 176 -1.04 9.96 2.44
C SER A 176 0.03 11.07 2.48
N LEU A 177 1.25 10.76 2.05
CA LEU A 177 2.36 11.71 1.90
C LEU A 177 2.76 12.46 3.19
N GLY A 178 2.39 11.92 4.35
CA GLY A 178 2.65 12.55 5.66
C GLY A 178 1.70 13.70 6.02
N VAL A 179 0.64 13.94 5.24
CA VAL A 179 -0.43 14.87 5.62
C VAL A 179 -1.22 14.28 6.79
N GLY A 180 -1.56 15.11 7.79
CA GLY A 180 -2.25 14.66 9.01
C GLY A 180 -1.36 13.92 10.01
N VAL A 181 -0.03 14.09 9.94
CA VAL A 181 0.94 13.53 10.89
C VAL A 181 1.68 14.67 11.59
N VAL A 182 1.55 14.75 12.91
CA VAL A 182 2.10 15.84 13.74
C VAL A 182 2.91 15.25 14.89
N LYS A 183 4.10 15.79 15.13
CA LYS A 183 4.88 15.49 16.33
C LYS A 183 4.45 16.39 17.46
N ILE A 184 4.09 15.83 18.59
CA ILE A 184 3.57 16.49 19.76
C ILE A 184 4.60 16.43 20.88
N GLU A 185 4.99 17.57 21.40
CA GLU A 185 6.09 17.68 22.37
C GLU A 185 5.59 17.81 23.84
N THR A 186 4.32 18.20 24.07
CA THR A 186 3.77 18.42 25.41
C THR A 186 2.28 18.08 25.48
N GLU A 187 1.76 17.90 26.72
CA GLU A 187 0.32 17.71 26.98
C GLU A 187 -0.53 18.85 26.44
N GLU A 188 -0.09 20.10 26.60
CA GLU A 188 -0.82 21.26 26.13
C GLU A 188 -0.96 21.23 24.60
N SER A 189 0.14 20.85 23.89
CA SER A 189 0.11 20.73 22.44
C SER A 189 -0.73 19.53 21.97
N LEU A 190 -0.79 18.44 22.74
CA LEU A 190 -1.69 17.32 22.49
C LEU A 190 -3.15 17.74 22.56
N ASN A 191 -3.54 18.40 23.67
CA ASN A 191 -4.89 18.92 23.85
C ASN A 191 -5.29 19.92 22.76
N ALA A 192 -4.44 20.91 22.51
CA ALA A 192 -4.75 21.94 21.51
C ALA A 192 -4.90 21.35 20.10
N THR A 193 -4.03 20.42 19.73
CA THR A 193 -4.06 19.81 18.38
C THR A 193 -5.27 18.89 18.22
N THR A 194 -5.60 18.06 19.20
CA THR A 194 -6.78 17.19 19.15
C THR A 194 -8.08 17.98 19.14
N GLN A 195 -8.17 19.09 19.88
CA GLN A 195 -9.30 20.02 19.84
C GLN A 195 -9.47 20.65 18.44
N LEU A 196 -8.37 21.10 17.83
CA LEU A 196 -8.40 21.63 16.47
C LEU A 196 -8.85 20.59 15.45
N MET A 197 -8.30 19.37 15.51
CA MET A 197 -8.68 18.30 14.60
C MET A 197 -10.15 17.93 14.72
N HIS A 198 -10.66 17.78 15.93
CA HIS A 198 -12.07 17.49 16.19
C HIS A 198 -13.00 18.66 15.76
N LYS A 199 -12.54 19.92 15.88
CA LYS A 199 -13.30 21.07 15.39
C LYS A 199 -13.43 21.11 13.86
N LEU A 200 -12.43 20.57 13.15
CA LEU A 200 -12.43 20.48 11.69
C LEU A 200 -13.32 19.33 11.19
N ASP A 201 -13.37 18.23 11.94
CA ASP A 201 -14.17 17.05 11.62
C ASP A 201 -14.51 16.33 12.93
N GLU A 202 -15.78 16.39 13.34
CA GLU A 202 -16.26 15.81 14.61
C GLU A 202 -16.23 14.27 14.59
N ASP A 203 -16.27 13.66 13.41
CA ASP A 203 -16.19 12.21 13.22
C ASP A 203 -14.75 11.70 13.09
N MET A 204 -13.76 12.60 13.14
CA MET A 204 -12.35 12.25 12.96
C MET A 204 -11.81 11.42 14.14
N GLY A 205 -11.53 10.14 13.88
CA GLY A 205 -10.69 9.34 14.76
C GLY A 205 -9.23 9.79 14.66
N VAL A 206 -8.54 9.84 15.79
CA VAL A 206 -7.14 10.26 15.87
C VAL A 206 -6.30 9.18 16.56
N LEU A 207 -5.17 8.84 15.98
CA LEU A 207 -4.21 7.89 16.51
C LEU A 207 -3.10 8.64 17.23
N ILE A 208 -2.89 8.35 18.52
CA ILE A 208 -1.72 8.75 19.30
C ILE A 208 -0.74 7.59 19.25
N GLN A 209 0.50 7.84 18.84
CA GLN A 209 1.51 6.79 18.66
C GLN A 209 2.83 7.20 19.32
N GLU A 210 3.50 6.23 19.95
CA GLU A 210 4.87 6.36 20.42
C GLU A 210 5.80 6.90 19.33
N TYR A 211 6.66 7.84 19.69
CA TYR A 211 7.69 8.34 18.79
C TYR A 211 8.97 7.50 18.89
N ILE A 212 9.30 6.80 17.82
CA ILE A 212 10.57 6.06 17.71
C ILE A 212 11.62 6.97 17.08
N PRO A 213 12.66 7.42 17.82
CA PRO A 213 13.73 8.23 17.26
C PRO A 213 14.52 7.48 16.19
N ALA A 214 14.57 8.02 14.98
CA ALA A 214 15.26 7.40 13.85
C ALA A 214 15.99 8.43 13.01
N LYS A 215 17.04 7.99 12.30
CA LYS A 215 17.74 8.80 11.28
C LYS A 215 17.17 8.57 9.88
N TYR A 216 16.47 7.48 9.68
CA TYR A 216 15.85 7.08 8.42
C TYR A 216 14.78 6.01 8.70
N ASP A 217 13.87 5.85 7.81
CA ASP A 217 13.02 4.68 7.69
C ASP A 217 13.40 3.85 6.47
N VAL A 218 12.83 2.66 6.37
CA VAL A 218 13.03 1.73 5.26
C VAL A 218 11.69 1.45 4.60
N ARG A 219 11.63 1.58 3.27
CA ARG A 219 10.53 1.10 2.44
C ARG A 219 10.97 -0.14 1.67
N VAL A 220 10.21 -1.21 1.80
CA VAL A 220 10.42 -2.49 1.12
C VAL A 220 9.29 -2.73 0.14
N HIS A 221 9.61 -3.05 -1.10
CA HIS A 221 8.62 -3.55 -2.05
C HIS A 221 8.54 -5.08 -1.92
N VAL A 222 7.36 -5.57 -1.54
CA VAL A 222 7.02 -7.00 -1.54
C VAL A 222 6.06 -7.24 -2.70
N ILE A 223 6.41 -8.19 -3.58
CA ILE A 223 5.65 -8.51 -4.79
C ILE A 223 5.45 -10.02 -4.82
N ALA A 224 4.21 -10.47 -4.94
CA ALA A 224 3.85 -11.89 -4.97
C ALA A 224 4.47 -12.70 -3.80
N GLY A 225 4.52 -12.10 -2.60
CA GLY A 225 5.05 -12.75 -1.41
C GLY A 225 6.57 -12.78 -1.28
N GLU A 226 7.31 -12.13 -2.18
CA GLU A 226 8.77 -12.06 -2.15
C GLU A 226 9.26 -10.61 -2.01
N VAL A 227 10.37 -10.41 -1.30
CA VAL A 227 11.03 -9.10 -1.23
C VAL A 227 11.73 -8.80 -2.55
N HIS A 228 11.21 -7.79 -3.25
CA HIS A 228 11.81 -7.32 -4.49
C HIS A 228 13.03 -6.42 -4.24
N GLY A 229 12.99 -5.63 -3.17
CA GLY A 229 14.11 -4.80 -2.72
C GLY A 229 13.66 -3.69 -1.79
N ALA A 230 14.65 -2.99 -1.24
CA ALA A 230 14.45 -1.97 -0.22
C ALA A 230 15.23 -0.70 -0.50
N ILE A 231 14.68 0.41 -0.03
CA ILE A 231 15.33 1.73 0.03
C ILE A 231 15.24 2.30 1.44
N LYS A 232 16.27 2.96 1.92
CA LYS A 232 16.19 3.81 3.10
C LYS A 232 15.91 5.25 2.67
N ARG A 233 15.06 5.92 3.43
CA ARG A 233 14.66 7.31 3.23
C ARG A 233 15.16 8.12 4.43
N PRO A 234 16.25 8.89 4.27
CA PRO A 234 16.78 9.74 5.35
C PRO A 234 15.74 10.77 5.81
N ILE A 235 15.67 10.98 7.12
CA ILE A 235 14.91 12.09 7.71
C ILE A 235 15.65 13.38 7.41
N VAL A 236 14.94 14.36 6.82
CA VAL A 236 15.54 15.64 6.43
C VAL A 236 15.58 16.58 7.63
N ALA A 237 16.62 17.41 7.72
CA ALA A 237 16.74 18.40 8.78
C ALA A 237 15.49 19.29 8.88
N ARG A 238 14.97 19.48 10.10
CA ARG A 238 13.77 20.23 10.46
C ARG A 238 12.43 19.51 10.20
N ASP A 239 12.45 18.23 9.82
CA ASP A 239 11.25 17.39 9.79
C ASP A 239 11.57 16.06 10.48
N PHE A 240 10.58 15.40 11.06
CA PHE A 240 10.72 14.06 11.64
C PHE A 240 10.28 12.98 10.67
N ARG A 241 9.69 13.37 9.53
CA ARG A 241 9.19 12.49 8.47
C ARG A 241 10.28 12.25 7.43
N SER A 242 10.25 11.09 6.82
CA SER A 242 11.25 10.62 5.84
C SER A 242 10.73 10.63 4.39
N ASN A 243 9.55 11.21 4.14
CA ASN A 243 8.90 11.14 2.85
C ASN A 243 9.73 11.79 1.73
N VAL A 244 9.79 11.11 0.57
CA VAL A 244 10.49 11.64 -0.62
C VAL A 244 9.88 12.96 -1.09
N SER A 245 8.56 13.14 -0.93
CA SER A 245 7.86 14.39 -1.21
C SER A 245 8.36 15.58 -0.38
N LEU A 246 9.00 15.33 0.77
CA LEU A 246 9.58 16.34 1.64
C LEU A 246 11.08 16.56 1.38
N GLY A 247 11.60 16.04 0.26
CA GLY A 247 13.00 16.25 -0.15
C GLY A 247 14.00 15.16 0.30
N SER A 248 13.51 14.05 0.90
CA SER A 248 14.37 12.91 1.19
C SER A 248 14.93 12.31 -0.11
N VAL A 249 16.23 12.04 -0.12
CA VAL A 249 16.89 11.36 -1.24
C VAL A 249 17.07 9.89 -0.87
N PRO A 250 16.21 9.00 -1.41
CA PRO A 250 16.29 7.59 -1.06
C PRO A 250 17.55 6.94 -1.63
N VAL A 251 18.11 6.00 -0.88
CA VAL A 251 19.25 5.18 -1.31
C VAL A 251 18.93 3.70 -1.12
N LYS A 252 19.55 2.86 -1.94
CA LYS A 252 19.38 1.39 -1.84
C LYS A 252 19.72 0.91 -0.43
N HIS A 253 18.91 0.00 0.10
CA HIS A 253 19.10 -0.61 1.41
C HIS A 253 19.19 -2.14 1.28
N THR A 254 20.01 -2.74 2.16
CA THR A 254 20.10 -4.21 2.28
C THR A 254 19.42 -4.60 3.57
N LEU A 255 18.43 -5.48 3.49
CA LEU A 255 17.71 -6.00 4.65
C LEU A 255 18.55 -7.04 5.41
N SER A 256 18.34 -7.15 6.72
CA SER A 256 18.69 -8.36 7.45
C SER A 256 17.70 -9.48 7.11
N LYS A 257 18.05 -10.72 7.45
CA LYS A 257 17.14 -11.85 7.21
C LYS A 257 15.84 -11.70 8.02
N LEU A 258 15.92 -11.22 9.25
CA LEU A 258 14.76 -10.96 10.11
C LEU A 258 13.84 -9.89 9.50
N GLU A 259 14.39 -8.77 9.02
CA GLU A 259 13.61 -7.72 8.35
C GLU A 259 12.93 -8.24 7.08
N GLU A 260 13.61 -9.07 6.29
CA GLU A 260 13.04 -9.68 5.08
C GLU A 260 11.85 -10.58 5.41
N GLU A 261 12.03 -11.53 6.34
CA GLU A 261 10.99 -12.47 6.78
C GLU A 261 9.76 -11.73 7.32
N GLN A 262 9.97 -10.71 8.15
CA GLN A 262 8.87 -9.94 8.73
C GLN A 262 8.16 -9.02 7.73
N CYS A 263 8.86 -8.47 6.72
CA CYS A 263 8.23 -7.74 5.63
C CYS A 263 7.33 -8.63 4.78
N ILE A 264 7.75 -9.87 4.51
CA ILE A 264 6.92 -10.88 3.83
C ILE A 264 5.68 -11.20 4.68
N GLN A 265 5.85 -11.41 5.98
CA GLN A 265 4.75 -11.65 6.91
C GLN A 265 3.76 -10.48 6.93
N ALA A 266 4.24 -9.24 6.97
CA ALA A 266 3.41 -8.04 6.95
C ALA A 266 2.60 -7.92 5.64
N ALA A 267 3.22 -8.20 4.49
CA ALA A 267 2.52 -8.21 3.20
C ALA A 267 1.43 -9.29 3.15
N LYS A 268 1.71 -10.48 3.67
CA LYS A 268 0.75 -11.60 3.76
C LYS A 268 -0.43 -11.26 4.69
N ALA A 269 -0.16 -10.60 5.81
CA ALA A 269 -1.18 -10.23 6.78
C ALA A 269 -2.28 -9.34 6.18
N VAL A 270 -1.93 -8.46 5.25
CA VAL A 270 -2.86 -7.58 4.54
C VAL A 270 -3.32 -8.16 3.18
N ASP A 271 -3.01 -9.41 2.85
CA ASP A 271 -3.33 -10.02 1.54
C ASP A 271 -2.77 -9.21 0.36
N GLY A 272 -1.57 -8.66 0.53
CA GLY A 272 -0.94 -7.76 -0.44
C GLY A 272 -0.15 -8.49 -1.51
N LEU A 273 -0.57 -8.38 -2.78
CA LEU A 273 0.17 -8.91 -3.93
C LEU A 273 1.30 -7.98 -4.38
N TRP A 274 1.13 -6.67 -4.24
CA TRP A 274 2.19 -5.68 -4.42
C TRP A 274 2.02 -4.55 -3.41
N VAL A 275 2.83 -4.56 -2.37
CA VAL A 275 2.78 -3.56 -1.30
C VAL A 275 4.14 -2.94 -1.02
N GLY A 276 4.10 -1.75 -0.47
CA GLY A 276 5.25 -1.09 0.15
C GLY A 276 5.14 -1.20 1.67
N VAL A 277 6.08 -1.88 2.30
CA VAL A 277 6.14 -2.03 3.76
C VAL A 277 7.14 -1.03 4.32
N ASP A 278 6.70 -0.18 5.23
CA ASP A 278 7.52 0.86 5.86
C ASP A 278 7.82 0.52 7.31
N PHE A 279 9.08 0.57 7.69
CA PHE A 279 9.50 0.33 9.07
C PHE A 279 10.70 1.18 9.50
N ILE A 280 10.84 1.40 10.80
CA ILE A 280 12.03 1.93 11.43
C ILE A 280 12.89 0.74 11.88
N PRO A 281 14.17 0.63 11.44
CA PRO A 281 15.03 -0.47 11.84
C PRO A 281 15.36 -0.43 13.32
N ALA A 282 15.43 -1.59 13.94
CA ALA A 282 15.94 -1.74 15.29
C ALA A 282 17.45 -1.41 15.36
N LYS A 283 17.97 -1.12 16.57
CA LYS A 283 19.40 -0.87 16.78
C LYS A 283 20.24 -2.08 16.39
N ASN A 284 19.80 -3.27 16.78
CA ASN A 284 20.43 -4.53 16.36
C ASN A 284 19.53 -5.27 15.39
N ARG A 285 19.69 -4.98 14.12
CA ARG A 285 18.84 -5.45 13.03
C ARG A 285 18.81 -6.98 12.83
N GLU A 286 19.81 -7.69 13.34
CA GLU A 286 19.90 -9.16 13.24
C GLU A 286 19.14 -9.89 14.36
N LYS A 287 18.82 -9.19 15.45
CA LYS A 287 18.24 -9.79 16.66
C LYS A 287 16.93 -9.16 17.09
N ASP A 288 16.80 -7.85 16.89
CA ASP A 288 15.66 -7.10 17.38
C ASP A 288 14.69 -6.82 16.23
N ASN A 289 13.40 -6.93 16.50
CA ASN A 289 12.35 -6.69 15.52
C ASN A 289 12.32 -5.22 15.10
N PRO A 290 12.16 -4.91 13.80
CA PRO A 290 11.92 -3.55 13.32
C PRO A 290 10.56 -3.04 13.80
N TYR A 291 10.36 -1.72 13.83
CA TYR A 291 9.08 -1.09 14.15
C TYR A 291 8.31 -0.80 12.85
N PHE A 292 7.29 -1.60 12.55
CA PHE A 292 6.43 -1.36 11.38
C PHE A 292 5.56 -0.13 11.61
N ILE A 293 5.53 0.78 10.64
CA ILE A 293 4.82 2.06 10.75
C ILE A 293 3.71 2.25 9.73
N GLU A 294 3.79 1.58 8.58
CA GLU A 294 2.79 1.68 7.52
C GLU A 294 2.94 0.55 6.49
N ILE A 295 1.82 0.14 5.89
CA ILE A 295 1.80 -0.69 4.69
C ILE A 295 1.02 0.08 3.61
N ASN A 296 1.61 0.19 2.42
CA ASN A 296 1.04 0.94 1.30
C ASN A 296 0.61 -0.04 0.19
N SER A 297 -0.69 -0.12 -0.10
CA SER A 297 -1.23 -0.94 -1.19
C SER A 297 -1.01 -0.37 -2.59
N THR A 298 -0.67 0.91 -2.69
CA THR A 298 -0.31 1.58 -3.95
C THR A 298 1.05 2.28 -3.83
N PRO A 299 2.14 1.51 -3.59
CA PRO A 299 3.43 2.12 -3.27
C PRO A 299 3.98 2.92 -4.45
N GLY A 300 4.59 4.08 -4.13
CA GLY A 300 5.26 4.92 -5.11
C GLY A 300 6.49 4.24 -5.72
N THR A 301 6.73 4.45 -7.00
CA THR A 301 7.74 3.72 -7.79
C THR A 301 8.99 4.53 -8.08
N LYS A 302 8.87 5.86 -8.24
CA LYS A 302 9.97 6.75 -8.64
C LYS A 302 11.15 6.74 -7.67
N GLY A 303 10.87 6.80 -6.36
CA GLY A 303 11.91 6.79 -5.33
C GLY A 303 12.77 5.52 -5.38
N TYR A 304 12.12 4.37 -5.53
CA TYR A 304 12.80 3.08 -5.66
C TYR A 304 13.63 3.00 -6.94
N THR A 305 13.04 3.33 -8.09
CA THR A 305 13.72 3.32 -9.39
C THR A 305 14.94 4.24 -9.40
N LYS A 306 14.81 5.46 -8.82
CA LYS A 306 15.91 6.41 -8.71
C LYS A 306 17.07 5.88 -7.86
N ALA A 307 16.75 5.26 -6.72
CA ALA A 307 17.75 4.77 -5.77
C ALA A 307 18.45 3.49 -6.23
N THR A 308 17.72 2.60 -6.88
CA THR A 308 18.21 1.24 -7.25
C THR A 308 18.65 1.13 -8.70
N LYS A 309 18.24 2.06 -9.57
CA LYS A 309 18.38 2.00 -11.02
C LYS A 309 17.70 0.79 -11.67
N ARG A 310 16.73 0.17 -10.97
CA ARG A 310 15.91 -0.94 -11.48
C ARG A 310 14.59 -0.40 -12.01
N ASN A 311 14.06 -1.03 -13.05
CA ASN A 311 12.73 -0.74 -13.57
C ASN A 311 11.68 -1.51 -12.75
N LEU A 312 11.25 -0.95 -11.62
CA LEU A 312 10.28 -1.59 -10.73
C LEU A 312 8.97 -1.97 -11.45
N ILE A 313 8.47 -1.10 -12.33
CA ILE A 313 7.22 -1.36 -13.06
C ILE A 313 7.40 -2.58 -13.99
N GLY A 314 8.50 -2.62 -14.74
CA GLY A 314 8.81 -3.77 -15.60
C GLY A 314 8.98 -5.06 -14.80
N ASP A 315 9.64 -4.99 -13.63
CA ASP A 315 9.82 -6.13 -12.74
C ASP A 315 8.46 -6.63 -12.17
N VAL A 316 7.56 -5.72 -11.77
CA VAL A 316 6.18 -6.07 -11.34
C VAL A 316 5.42 -6.78 -12.47
N MET A 317 5.42 -6.20 -13.67
CA MET A 317 4.71 -6.78 -14.80
C MET A 317 5.23 -8.18 -15.15
N ALA A 318 6.55 -8.38 -15.11
CA ALA A 318 7.17 -9.67 -15.36
C ALA A 318 6.88 -10.71 -14.27
N THR A 319 6.80 -10.30 -12.99
CA THR A 319 6.47 -11.21 -11.89
C THR A 319 5.10 -11.85 -12.08
N PHE A 320 4.13 -11.10 -12.57
CA PHE A 320 2.76 -11.59 -12.78
C PHE A 320 2.55 -12.32 -14.13
N LEU A 321 3.60 -12.56 -14.93
CA LEU A 321 3.53 -13.55 -16.01
C LEU A 321 3.29 -14.96 -15.44
N ASN A 322 3.88 -15.27 -14.30
CA ASN A 322 3.56 -16.51 -13.59
C ASN A 322 2.19 -16.36 -12.89
N ARG A 323 1.20 -17.14 -13.34
CA ARG A 323 -0.17 -17.11 -12.80
C ARG A 323 -0.29 -17.63 -11.37
N ASP A 324 0.67 -18.43 -10.90
CA ASP A 324 0.71 -18.83 -9.49
C ASP A 324 0.84 -17.62 -8.56
N ASN A 325 1.39 -16.51 -9.04
CA ASN A 325 1.52 -15.26 -8.32
C ASN A 325 0.19 -14.47 -8.21
N TRP A 326 -0.89 -14.92 -8.90
CA TRP A 326 -2.22 -14.32 -8.79
C TRP A 326 -3.02 -14.90 -7.63
N LEU A 327 -2.54 -15.99 -7.05
CA LEU A 327 -3.25 -16.67 -5.96
C LEU A 327 -3.23 -15.83 -4.69
N ARG A 328 -4.42 -15.51 -4.21
CA ARG A 328 -4.62 -14.88 -2.92
C ARG A 328 -4.43 -15.87 -1.80
N GLN A 329 -3.91 -15.40 -0.70
CA GLN A 329 -3.76 -16.22 0.51
C GLN A 329 -5.07 -16.34 1.29
N LYS A 330 -5.97 -15.34 1.16
CA LYS A 330 -7.29 -15.35 1.79
C LYS A 330 -8.37 -15.45 0.70
N PRO A 331 -9.18 -16.52 0.68
CA PRO A 331 -10.35 -16.60 -0.18
C PRO A 331 -11.28 -15.42 0.08
N PHE A 332 -11.96 -14.94 -0.97
CA PHE A 332 -12.92 -13.83 -0.87
C PHE A 332 -13.93 -14.05 0.27
N ASP A 333 -14.49 -15.24 0.38
CA ASP A 333 -15.50 -15.58 1.40
C ASP A 333 -14.97 -15.55 2.83
N SER A 334 -13.67 -15.77 3.05
CA SER A 334 -13.07 -15.70 4.40
C SER A 334 -12.88 -14.27 4.90
N ILE A 335 -12.88 -13.29 3.98
CA ILE A 335 -12.74 -11.86 4.30
C ILE A 335 -14.06 -11.27 4.80
N PHE A 336 -15.19 -11.85 4.36
CA PHE A 336 -16.54 -11.43 4.71
C PHE A 336 -17.29 -12.42 5.62
N ALA A 337 -16.68 -13.54 5.96
CA ALA A 337 -17.18 -14.37 7.03
C ALA A 337 -17.02 -13.58 8.33
N GLU A 338 -18.06 -12.81 8.68
CA GLU A 338 -18.24 -12.36 10.04
C GLU A 338 -18.11 -13.60 10.91
N LYS A 339 -17.11 -13.60 11.79
CA LYS A 339 -17.14 -14.57 12.88
C LYS A 339 -18.43 -14.26 13.61
N GLU A 340 -19.43 -15.15 13.47
CA GLU A 340 -20.56 -15.17 14.38
C GLU A 340 -19.94 -15.23 15.80
N ILE A 341 -20.11 -14.14 16.54
CA ILE A 341 -19.72 -14.02 17.93
C ILE A 341 -20.77 -14.72 18.77
#